data_8669d527797d19660b4a87aa08218988
#
_entry.id   8669d527797d19660b4a87aa08218988
#
_cell.length_a   1.000
_cell.length_b   1.000
_cell.length_c   1.000
_cell.angle_alpha   90.00
_cell.angle_beta   90.00
_cell.angle_gamma   90.00
#
_symmetry.space_group_name_H-M   'P 1'
#
loop_
_entity.id
_entity.type
_entity.pdbx_description
1 polymer ?
#
loop_
_entity_poly.entity_id
_entity_poly.type
_entity_poly.pdbx_seq_one_letter_code
_entity_poly.pdbx_strand_id
1 'polypeptide(L)'
;MTFSLHESIEPNGAFDYPEILYGYSNEEPVKEEFYILRDKLQTPKATGLVGRPRLETILSNSMAQFPATLICGRAGTGKTSIASRFAATQKNAFWYSIDSTDIEWPVFSRYFSAALSGKTFGEHHEIDLHSAEDSIAQREIARFLVNRFSAAYAGSSTGPSLIVLDDIHHLFDAAWFDDFFNLLLYSLPPDVHLLLTCRSKPPGPLWRLRSKQMLNVVDEKIIAFNAEETVQLYKKLGLNALTAKEAQKNCFGRVSKLLRYADDQSTILPPSHSLTAGR
;
A
#
# COMPACT_ATOMS: atom_id res chain seq x y z
N MET A 1 51.33 -7.05 77.01
CA MET A 1 51.70 -8.43 76.87
C MET A 1 51.66 -8.77 75.44
N THR A 2 52.81 -9.04 74.93
CA THR A 2 53.24 -9.53 73.63
C THR A 2 52.57 -10.85 73.28
N PHE A 3 52.20 -11.03 72.04
CA PHE A 3 52.61 -12.22 71.29
C PHE A 3 52.43 -11.98 69.78
N SER A 4 53.52 -12.04 69.09
CA SER A 4 53.74 -12.19 67.64
C SER A 4 53.54 -13.62 67.25
N LEU A 5 52.93 -13.87 66.08
CA LEU A 5 53.20 -15.05 65.30
C LEU A 5 53.01 -14.73 63.81
N HIS A 6 54.14 -14.69 63.13
CA HIS A 6 54.29 -14.86 61.69
C HIS A 6 53.89 -16.27 61.31
N GLU A 7 53.03 -16.44 60.34
CA GLU A 7 53.04 -17.63 59.47
C GLU A 7 52.80 -17.22 58.03
N SER A 8 53.83 -17.41 57.27
CA SER A 8 53.90 -17.34 55.84
C SER A 8 53.14 -18.53 55.24
N ILE A 9 52.18 -18.26 54.41
CA ILE A 9 51.55 -19.27 53.52
C ILE A 9 51.85 -18.88 52.09
N GLU A 10 52.58 -19.76 51.42
CA GLU A 10 52.91 -19.69 49.99
C GLU A 10 51.68 -19.82 49.12
N PRO A 11 51.64 -19.13 47.96
CA PRO A 11 50.57 -19.33 46.97
C PRO A 11 51.00 -20.37 45.95
N ASN A 12 50.52 -21.59 46.05
CA ASN A 12 50.55 -22.54 44.94
C ASN A 12 49.26 -23.34 44.93
N GLY A 13 48.36 -22.94 44.11
CA GLY A 13 47.16 -23.65 43.76
C GLY A 13 46.63 -23.07 42.45
N ALA A 14 47.32 -23.42 41.34
CA ALA A 14 46.80 -23.18 40.01
C ALA A 14 45.52 -24.01 39.81
N PHE A 15 44.37 -23.38 39.83
CA PHE A 15 43.16 -23.94 39.30
C PHE A 15 43.20 -23.78 37.78
N ASP A 16 43.41 -24.94 37.14
CA ASP A 16 43.29 -25.08 35.69
C ASP A 16 41.81 -24.90 35.32
N TYR A 17 41.44 -23.70 34.87
CA TYR A 17 40.18 -23.48 34.18
C TYR A 17 40.39 -23.87 32.71
N PRO A 18 39.56 -24.80 32.18
CA PRO A 18 39.64 -25.05 30.75
C PRO A 18 39.36 -23.74 30.00
N GLU A 19 40.30 -23.32 29.20
CA GLU A 19 40.09 -22.27 28.19
C GLU A 19 38.95 -22.74 27.29
N ILE A 20 37.76 -22.21 27.54
CA ILE A 20 36.69 -22.28 26.56
C ILE A 20 37.13 -21.32 25.44
N LEU A 21 37.82 -21.91 24.45
CA LEU A 21 38.03 -21.29 23.16
C LEU A 21 36.64 -20.99 22.54
N TYR A 22 36.14 -19.79 22.81
CA TYR A 22 35.12 -19.24 21.93
C TYR A 22 35.80 -19.03 20.56
N GLY A 23 35.65 -20.04 19.72
CA GLY A 23 35.90 -19.88 18.30
C GLY A 23 34.98 -18.76 17.80
N TYR A 24 35.52 -17.55 17.65
CA TYR A 24 34.91 -16.59 16.76
C TYR A 24 34.96 -17.20 15.38
N SER A 25 33.87 -17.84 14.97
CA SER A 25 33.62 -18.11 13.57
C SER A 25 33.52 -16.75 12.92
N ASN A 26 34.52 -16.37 12.14
CA ASN A 26 34.44 -15.29 11.16
C ASN A 26 33.50 -15.75 10.02
N GLU A 27 32.29 -16.11 10.35
CA GLU A 27 31.23 -16.16 9.36
C GLU A 27 30.84 -14.72 9.10
N GLU A 28 31.26 -14.21 7.93
CA GLU A 28 30.69 -12.98 7.40
C GLU A 28 29.18 -13.08 7.51
N PRO A 29 28.48 -12.06 8.02
CA PRO A 29 27.03 -12.12 8.10
C PRO A 29 26.50 -12.44 6.71
N VAL A 30 25.79 -13.55 6.60
CA VAL A 30 25.11 -13.94 5.37
C VAL A 30 24.24 -12.76 5.01
N LYS A 31 24.59 -12.04 3.94
CA LYS A 31 23.75 -10.97 3.41
C LYS A 31 22.46 -11.65 2.98
N GLU A 32 21.42 -11.55 3.78
CA GLU A 32 20.09 -11.97 3.36
C GLU A 32 19.73 -11.16 2.12
N GLU A 33 19.79 -11.80 0.95
CA GLU A 33 19.33 -11.20 -0.29
C GLU A 33 17.82 -10.98 -0.19
N PHE A 34 17.43 -9.72 -0.03
CA PHE A 34 16.03 -9.35 -0.01
C PHE A 34 15.48 -9.31 -1.44
N TYR A 35 14.66 -10.29 -1.77
CA TYR A 35 14.01 -10.35 -3.08
C TYR A 35 12.75 -9.48 -3.13
N ILE A 36 12.73 -8.50 -4.02
CA ILE A 36 11.55 -7.67 -4.27
C ILE A 36 10.58 -8.43 -5.17
N LEU A 37 9.38 -8.70 -4.65
CA LEU A 37 8.29 -9.26 -5.43
C LEU A 37 7.73 -8.20 -6.38
N ARG A 38 8.03 -8.33 -7.67
CA ARG A 38 7.64 -7.35 -8.69
C ARG A 38 6.13 -7.14 -8.78
N ASP A 39 5.34 -8.17 -8.51
CA ASP A 39 3.89 -8.10 -8.57
C ASP A 39 3.30 -7.08 -7.58
N LYS A 40 3.96 -6.86 -6.43
CA LYS A 40 3.57 -5.81 -5.47
C LYS A 40 3.76 -4.39 -6.03
N LEU A 41 4.67 -4.21 -6.98
CA LEU A 41 5.04 -2.92 -7.55
C LEU A 41 4.42 -2.66 -8.93
N GLN A 42 3.60 -3.58 -9.42
CA GLN A 42 2.91 -3.42 -10.69
C GLN A 42 1.48 -2.97 -10.46
N THR A 43 1.06 -1.94 -11.22
CA THR A 43 -0.35 -1.56 -11.25
C THR A 43 -1.17 -2.74 -11.75
N PRO A 44 -2.12 -3.25 -10.95
CA PRO A 44 -2.98 -4.35 -11.39
C PRO A 44 -3.72 -3.98 -12.67
N LYS A 45 -3.89 -4.92 -13.57
CA LYS A 45 -4.68 -4.67 -14.79
C LYS A 45 -6.10 -4.26 -14.39
N ALA A 46 -6.53 -3.11 -14.88
CA ALA A 46 -7.89 -2.63 -14.65
C ALA A 46 -8.89 -3.55 -15.37
N THR A 47 -9.35 -4.58 -14.69
CA THR A 47 -10.35 -5.56 -15.23
C THR A 47 -11.78 -5.03 -15.15
N GLY A 48 -11.96 -3.75 -14.81
CA GLY A 48 -13.28 -3.14 -14.62
C GLY A 48 -14.13 -3.21 -15.89
N LEU A 49 -15.25 -3.91 -15.78
CA LEU A 49 -16.22 -4.08 -16.87
C LEU A 49 -16.85 -2.76 -17.32
N VAL A 50 -16.92 -1.76 -16.44
CA VAL A 50 -17.59 -0.47 -16.68
C VAL A 50 -16.67 0.70 -16.36
N GLY A 51 -16.59 1.67 -17.29
CA GLY A 51 -16.01 2.97 -17.04
C GLY A 51 -16.84 3.73 -16.00
N ARG A 52 -16.15 4.46 -15.12
CA ARG A 52 -16.80 5.25 -14.07
C ARG A 52 -16.29 6.69 -14.08
N PRO A 53 -16.64 7.48 -15.12
CA PRO A 53 -16.13 8.85 -15.31
C PRO A 53 -16.37 9.74 -14.09
N ARG A 54 -17.48 9.51 -13.38
CA ARG A 54 -17.81 10.22 -12.14
C ARG A 54 -16.69 10.09 -11.09
N LEU A 55 -16.15 8.88 -10.91
CA LEU A 55 -15.07 8.65 -9.95
C LEU A 55 -13.73 9.20 -10.46
N GLU A 56 -13.47 9.09 -11.74
CA GLU A 56 -12.29 9.68 -12.38
C GLU A 56 -12.28 11.20 -12.16
N THR A 57 -13.42 11.86 -12.32
CA THR A 57 -13.58 13.30 -12.03
C THR A 57 -13.35 13.62 -10.56
N ILE A 58 -13.92 12.83 -9.65
CA ILE A 58 -13.74 13.02 -8.19
C ILE A 58 -12.25 12.90 -7.82
N LEU A 59 -11.55 11.88 -8.33
CA LEU A 59 -10.15 11.66 -8.04
C LEU A 59 -9.25 12.74 -8.66
N SER A 60 -9.54 13.18 -9.89
CA SER A 60 -8.82 14.28 -10.54
C SER A 60 -8.98 15.60 -9.78
N ASN A 61 -10.19 15.92 -9.33
CA ASN A 61 -10.43 17.10 -8.51
C ASN A 61 -9.72 17.00 -7.15
N SER A 62 -9.70 15.80 -6.56
CA SER A 62 -8.98 15.57 -5.31
C SER A 62 -7.47 15.75 -5.49
N MET A 63 -6.91 15.21 -6.56
CA MET A 63 -5.49 15.35 -6.90
C MET A 63 -5.08 16.81 -7.10
N ALA A 64 -5.98 17.64 -7.64
CA ALA A 64 -5.72 19.06 -7.85
C ALA A 64 -5.80 19.92 -6.57
N GLN A 65 -6.48 19.42 -5.51
CA GLN A 65 -6.80 20.24 -4.33
C GLN A 65 -6.13 19.74 -3.05
N PHE A 66 -5.73 18.48 -2.98
CA PHE A 66 -5.20 17.84 -1.78
C PHE A 66 -3.89 17.11 -2.08
N PRO A 67 -2.94 17.08 -1.15
CA PRO A 67 -1.74 16.25 -1.29
C PRO A 67 -2.05 14.75 -1.33
N ALA A 68 -3.14 14.31 -0.68
CA ALA A 68 -3.52 12.90 -0.64
C ALA A 68 -5.03 12.67 -0.74
N THR A 69 -5.38 11.49 -1.28
CA THR A 69 -6.74 10.95 -1.30
C THR A 69 -6.77 9.55 -0.68
N LEU A 70 -7.70 9.31 0.23
CA LEU A 70 -7.96 8.00 0.81
C LEU A 70 -9.27 7.43 0.28
N ILE A 71 -9.23 6.32 -0.44
CA ILE A 71 -10.41 5.55 -0.81
C ILE A 71 -10.66 4.51 0.28
N CYS A 72 -11.74 4.70 1.04
CA CYS A 72 -12.08 3.85 2.17
C CYS A 72 -13.38 3.07 1.91
N GLY A 73 -13.35 1.75 2.18
CA GLY A 73 -14.53 0.91 2.03
C GLY A 73 -14.21 -0.57 2.24
N ARG A 74 -15.20 -1.34 2.65
CA ARG A 74 -15.08 -2.78 2.92
C ARG A 74 -14.51 -3.57 1.74
N ALA A 75 -14.08 -4.80 1.99
CA ALA A 75 -13.64 -5.72 0.93
C ALA A 75 -14.74 -5.89 -0.15
N GLY A 76 -14.34 -5.97 -1.42
CA GLY A 76 -15.26 -6.15 -2.54
C GLY A 76 -16.08 -4.90 -2.94
N THR A 77 -15.63 -3.70 -2.56
CA THR A 77 -16.22 -2.42 -3.02
C THR A 77 -15.56 -1.88 -4.28
N GLY A 78 -14.44 -2.48 -4.73
CA GLY A 78 -13.74 -2.12 -5.96
C GLY A 78 -12.68 -1.04 -5.82
N LYS A 79 -12.16 -0.78 -4.61
CA LYS A 79 -11.13 0.25 -4.35
C LYS A 79 -9.90 0.10 -5.24
N THR A 80 -9.26 -1.07 -5.22
CA THR A 80 -8.10 -1.40 -6.05
C THR A 80 -8.37 -1.19 -7.53
N SER A 81 -9.55 -1.62 -8.02
CA SER A 81 -9.94 -1.42 -9.42
C SER A 81 -10.11 0.04 -9.80
N ILE A 82 -10.65 0.86 -8.88
CA ILE A 82 -10.79 2.31 -9.07
C ILE A 82 -9.41 2.96 -9.10
N ALA A 83 -8.55 2.65 -8.12
CA ALA A 83 -7.20 3.19 -8.02
C ALA A 83 -6.34 2.79 -9.24
N SER A 84 -6.38 1.52 -9.64
CA SER A 84 -5.65 1.00 -10.80
C SER A 84 -6.11 1.69 -12.10
N ARG A 85 -7.42 1.86 -12.29
CA ARG A 85 -7.96 2.55 -13.45
C ARG A 85 -7.54 4.02 -13.48
N PHE A 86 -7.61 4.69 -12.35
CA PHE A 86 -7.15 6.08 -12.24
C PHE A 86 -5.64 6.19 -12.49
N ALA A 87 -4.83 5.29 -11.91
CA ALA A 87 -3.39 5.24 -12.16
C ALA A 87 -3.07 5.07 -13.65
N ALA A 88 -3.84 4.24 -14.38
CA ALA A 88 -3.65 4.05 -15.81
C ALA A 88 -3.93 5.31 -16.67
N THR A 89 -4.63 6.32 -16.14
CA THR A 89 -4.84 7.61 -16.82
C THR A 89 -3.70 8.60 -16.57
N GLN A 90 -2.80 8.33 -15.62
CA GLN A 90 -1.70 9.20 -15.26
C GLN A 90 -0.44 8.85 -16.06
N LYS A 91 0.33 9.86 -16.47
CA LYS A 91 1.60 9.64 -17.19
C LYS A 91 2.65 9.00 -16.29
N ASN A 92 2.68 9.43 -15.02
CA ASN A 92 3.62 8.96 -14.02
C ASN A 92 2.81 8.41 -12.83
N ALA A 93 2.70 7.10 -12.76
CA ALA A 93 2.05 6.41 -11.65
C ALA A 93 2.98 5.33 -11.09
N PHE A 94 3.13 5.35 -9.77
CA PHE A 94 3.88 4.37 -9.00
C PHE A 94 2.89 3.58 -8.16
N TRP A 95 3.11 2.28 -8.07
CA TRP A 95 2.21 1.37 -7.39
C TRP A 95 2.93 0.54 -6.34
N TYR A 96 2.32 0.41 -5.16
CA TYR A 96 2.73 -0.54 -4.15
C TYR A 96 1.48 -1.18 -3.52
N SER A 97 1.32 -2.48 -3.73
CA SER A 97 0.31 -3.31 -3.06
C SER A 97 0.87 -3.81 -1.75
N ILE A 98 0.27 -3.38 -0.65
CA ILE A 98 0.71 -3.66 0.72
C ILE A 98 -0.06 -4.86 1.26
N ASP A 99 0.64 -5.77 1.93
CA ASP A 99 0.05 -6.87 2.67
C ASP A 99 0.59 -6.95 4.10
N SER A 100 0.16 -7.96 4.86
CA SER A 100 0.53 -8.11 6.26
C SER A 100 2.03 -8.39 6.50
N THR A 101 2.79 -8.78 5.49
CA THR A 101 4.24 -9.00 5.62
C THR A 101 5.03 -7.68 5.58
N ASP A 102 4.40 -6.59 5.18
CA ASP A 102 5.02 -5.27 5.02
C ASP A 102 4.95 -4.41 6.30
N ILE A 103 4.47 -4.97 7.42
CA ILE A 103 4.31 -4.22 8.67
C ILE A 103 5.64 -3.76 9.27
N GLU A 104 6.71 -4.51 9.00
CA GLU A 104 8.05 -4.17 9.49
C GLU A 104 8.66 -3.04 8.66
N TRP A 105 9.23 -2.02 9.34
CA TRP A 105 9.82 -0.85 8.68
C TRP A 105 10.85 -1.20 7.61
N PRO A 106 11.81 -2.12 7.82
CA PRO A 106 12.81 -2.48 6.81
C PRO A 106 12.18 -3.05 5.53
N VAL A 107 11.10 -3.81 5.66
CA VAL A 107 10.38 -4.40 4.51
C VAL A 107 9.64 -3.30 3.76
N PHE A 108 8.80 -2.54 4.46
CA PHE A 108 8.03 -1.45 3.86
C PHE A 108 8.92 -0.44 3.14
N SER A 109 9.97 0.05 3.80
CA SER A 109 10.84 1.09 3.25
C SER A 109 11.58 0.65 1.98
N ARG A 110 11.98 -0.63 1.89
CA ARG A 110 12.58 -1.22 0.68
C ARG A 110 11.59 -1.26 -0.49
N TYR A 111 10.38 -1.78 -0.26
CA TYR A 111 9.35 -1.79 -1.30
C TYR A 111 8.93 -0.38 -1.70
N PHE A 112 8.78 0.53 -0.74
CA PHE A 112 8.43 1.93 -1.01
C PHE A 112 9.51 2.62 -1.85
N SER A 113 10.79 2.45 -1.48
CA SER A 113 11.93 2.95 -2.27
C SER A 113 11.95 2.36 -3.68
N ALA A 114 11.73 1.05 -3.79
CA ALA A 114 11.71 0.37 -5.08
C ALA A 114 10.54 0.86 -5.97
N ALA A 115 9.36 1.08 -5.39
CA ALA A 115 8.22 1.65 -6.10
C ALA A 115 8.54 3.01 -6.71
N LEU A 116 9.25 3.87 -5.96
CA LEU A 116 9.62 5.22 -6.40
C LEU A 116 10.79 5.25 -7.40
N SER A 117 11.67 4.26 -7.39
CA SER A 117 12.84 4.21 -8.27
C SER A 117 12.51 3.85 -9.72
N GLY A 118 11.29 3.41 -9.99
CA GLY A 118 10.84 3.04 -11.33
C GLY A 118 11.69 1.93 -11.96
N LYS A 119 12.12 2.11 -13.22
CA LYS A 119 12.85 1.09 -14.00
C LYS A 119 14.34 0.95 -13.65
N THR A 120 14.92 1.82 -12.82
CA THR A 120 16.34 1.83 -12.48
C THR A 120 16.64 0.98 -11.26
N PHE A 121 16.42 -0.32 -11.35
CA PHE A 121 16.82 -1.30 -10.32
C PHE A 121 18.32 -1.67 -10.35
N GLY A 122 19.18 -0.83 -10.93
CA GLY A 122 20.57 -1.18 -11.20
C GLY A 122 21.61 -0.66 -10.20
N GLU A 123 21.29 0.32 -9.37
CA GLU A 123 22.27 0.88 -8.43
C GLU A 123 21.68 0.87 -7.01
N HIS A 124 22.01 -0.19 -6.30
CA HIS A 124 21.79 -0.30 -4.85
C HIS A 124 22.72 0.69 -4.14
N HIS A 125 22.25 1.91 -3.89
CA HIS A 125 22.75 2.61 -2.71
C HIS A 125 22.03 1.94 -1.54
N GLU A 126 22.73 1.03 -0.88
CA GLU A 126 22.35 0.45 0.40
C GLU A 126 22.23 1.60 1.40
N ILE A 127 21.03 2.17 1.51
CA ILE A 127 20.69 2.85 2.74
C ILE A 127 20.59 1.70 3.74
N ASP A 128 21.42 1.74 4.77
CA ASP A 128 21.33 0.77 5.85
C ASP A 128 19.99 0.97 6.58
N LEU A 129 18.95 0.34 6.02
CA LEU A 129 17.58 0.38 6.55
C LEU A 129 17.46 -0.52 7.79
N HIS A 130 18.50 -1.33 8.08
CA HIS A 130 18.50 -2.26 9.21
C HIS A 130 18.74 -1.57 10.56
N SER A 131 19.37 -0.39 10.57
CA SER A 131 19.71 0.32 11.81
C SER A 131 18.59 1.24 12.33
N ALA A 132 17.47 1.34 11.64
CA ALA A 132 16.41 2.28 11.99
C ALA A 132 15.42 1.71 13.03
N GLU A 133 15.92 1.26 14.17
CA GLU A 133 15.06 0.90 15.31
C GLU A 133 14.48 2.12 16.03
N ASP A 134 15.06 3.30 15.83
CA ASP A 134 14.58 4.52 16.46
C ASP A 134 13.78 5.44 15.51
N SER A 135 12.91 6.24 16.08
CA SER A 135 12.03 7.16 15.34
C SER A 135 12.80 8.28 14.61
N ILE A 136 14.04 8.57 14.98
CA ILE A 136 14.88 9.61 14.37
C ILE A 136 15.40 9.08 13.02
N ALA A 137 15.97 7.88 13.02
CA ALA A 137 16.45 7.24 11.81
C ALA A 137 15.32 7.00 10.81
N GLN A 138 14.14 6.60 11.26
CA GLN A 138 12.95 6.45 10.40
C GLN A 138 12.55 7.78 9.73
N ARG A 139 12.61 8.90 10.45
CA ARG A 139 12.32 10.24 9.89
C ARG A 139 13.36 10.68 8.87
N GLU A 140 14.62 10.40 9.11
CA GLU A 140 15.69 10.72 8.16
C GLU A 140 15.57 9.92 6.88
N ILE A 141 15.28 8.63 6.98
CA ILE A 141 15.01 7.76 5.83
C ILE A 141 13.79 8.26 5.06
N ALA A 142 12.70 8.60 5.75
CA ALA A 142 11.51 9.13 5.10
C ALA A 142 11.82 10.43 4.34
N ARG A 143 12.58 11.37 4.95
CA ARG A 143 13.03 12.60 4.27
C ARG A 143 13.90 12.30 3.06
N PHE A 144 14.83 11.36 3.21
CA PHE A 144 15.70 10.95 2.11
C PHE A 144 14.89 10.38 0.94
N LEU A 145 13.94 9.48 1.19
CA LEU A 145 13.09 8.88 0.18
C LEU A 145 12.26 9.95 -0.55
N VAL A 146 11.66 10.88 0.19
CA VAL A 146 10.89 11.98 -0.39
C VAL A 146 11.77 12.94 -1.18
N ASN A 147 12.95 13.30 -0.67
CA ASN A 147 13.90 14.16 -1.38
C ASN A 147 14.44 13.50 -2.65
N ARG A 148 14.75 12.21 -2.59
CA ARG A 148 15.19 11.44 -3.76
C ARG A 148 14.11 11.38 -4.83
N PHE A 149 12.86 11.16 -4.42
CA PHE A 149 11.71 11.22 -5.31
C PHE A 149 11.59 12.61 -5.94
N SER A 150 11.61 13.67 -5.14
CA SER A 150 11.56 15.05 -5.62
C SER A 150 12.68 15.38 -6.60
N ALA A 151 13.93 14.94 -6.31
CA ALA A 151 15.07 15.16 -7.18
C ALA A 151 14.97 14.39 -8.50
N ALA A 152 14.45 13.17 -8.48
CA ALA A 152 14.25 12.37 -9.69
C ALA A 152 13.21 12.96 -10.65
N TYR A 153 12.26 13.73 -10.10
CA TYR A 153 11.16 14.34 -10.87
C TYR A 153 11.25 15.87 -10.97
N ALA A 154 12.16 16.51 -10.23
CA ALA A 154 12.45 17.93 -10.37
C ALA A 154 13.06 18.20 -11.75
N GLY A 155 12.31 18.80 -12.64
CA GLY A 155 12.73 19.07 -14.03
C GLY A 155 12.16 18.10 -15.06
N SER A 156 11.42 17.10 -14.66
CA SER A 156 10.64 16.28 -15.58
C SER A 156 9.45 17.09 -16.10
N SER A 157 9.46 17.40 -17.40
CA SER A 157 8.34 18.09 -18.09
C SER A 157 7.10 17.21 -18.24
N THR A 158 6.99 16.14 -17.46
CA THR A 158 6.01 15.06 -17.68
C THR A 158 4.69 15.22 -16.92
N GLY A 159 4.54 16.29 -16.11
CA GLY A 159 3.30 16.57 -15.36
C GLY A 159 3.26 15.89 -13.97
N PRO A 160 2.14 16.04 -13.25
CA PRO A 160 2.00 15.57 -11.88
C PRO A 160 2.15 14.04 -11.78
N SER A 161 2.75 13.60 -10.67
CA SER A 161 3.00 12.19 -10.37
C SER A 161 2.02 11.64 -9.35
N LEU A 162 1.61 10.39 -9.55
CA LEU A 162 0.71 9.67 -8.66
C LEU A 162 1.46 8.53 -7.96
N ILE A 163 1.42 8.49 -6.63
CA ILE A 163 1.88 7.36 -5.84
C ILE A 163 0.64 6.64 -5.29
N VAL A 164 0.49 5.37 -5.60
CA VAL A 164 -0.61 4.55 -5.09
C VAL A 164 -0.08 3.58 -4.05
N LEU A 165 -0.63 3.64 -2.84
CA LEU A 165 -0.42 2.66 -1.79
C LEU A 165 -1.75 1.92 -1.55
N ASP A 166 -1.81 0.69 -2.08
CA ASP A 166 -3.02 -0.12 -2.01
C ASP A 166 -3.05 -0.97 -0.73
N ASP A 167 -4.20 -0.99 -0.08
CA ASP A 167 -4.49 -1.73 1.15
C ASP A 167 -3.62 -1.33 2.38
N ILE A 168 -3.36 -0.01 2.58
CA ILE A 168 -2.53 0.52 3.70
C ILE A 168 -3.01 0.12 5.10
N HIS A 169 -4.21 -0.44 5.24
CA HIS A 169 -4.74 -0.88 6.53
C HIS A 169 -3.90 -2.00 7.18
N HIS A 170 -3.06 -2.69 6.43
CA HIS A 170 -2.11 -3.65 6.95
C HIS A 170 -0.98 -3.01 7.78
N LEU A 171 -0.79 -1.69 7.64
CA LEU A 171 0.24 -0.93 8.36
C LEU A 171 -0.30 -0.17 9.57
N PHE A 172 -1.61 -0.18 9.81
CA PHE A 172 -2.21 0.70 10.84
C PHE A 172 -1.72 0.42 12.26
N ASP A 173 -1.29 -0.81 12.52
CA ASP A 173 -0.76 -1.22 13.84
C ASP A 173 0.77 -1.10 13.93
N ALA A 174 1.46 -0.67 12.86
CA ALA A 174 2.90 -0.45 12.88
C ALA A 174 3.26 0.78 13.71
N ALA A 175 4.20 0.67 14.63
CA ALA A 175 4.60 1.76 15.52
C ALA A 175 5.12 3.00 14.77
N TRP A 176 5.71 2.81 13.60
CA TRP A 176 6.25 3.86 12.74
C TRP A 176 5.21 4.54 11.82
N PHE A 177 4.01 3.97 11.70
CA PHE A 177 3.01 4.38 10.71
C PHE A 177 2.62 5.85 10.80
N ASP A 178 2.21 6.30 11.98
CA ASP A 178 1.69 7.65 12.16
C ASP A 178 2.76 8.73 11.90
N ASP A 179 3.97 8.52 12.40
CA ASP A 179 5.09 9.44 12.23
C ASP A 179 5.53 9.51 10.77
N PHE A 180 5.64 8.36 10.11
CA PHE A 180 6.01 8.28 8.70
C PHE A 180 5.00 8.97 7.79
N PHE A 181 3.71 8.65 7.91
CA PHE A 181 2.68 9.22 7.04
C PHE A 181 2.48 10.72 7.28
N ASN A 182 2.58 11.18 8.53
CA ASN A 182 2.59 12.61 8.80
C ASN A 182 3.76 13.30 8.08
N LEU A 183 4.98 12.77 8.24
CA LEU A 183 6.16 13.34 7.60
C LEU A 183 6.03 13.31 6.07
N LEU A 184 5.62 12.17 5.51
CA LEU A 184 5.46 11.99 4.06
C LEU A 184 4.51 13.04 3.49
N LEU A 185 3.32 13.21 4.07
CA LEU A 185 2.31 14.13 3.55
C LEU A 185 2.73 15.60 3.63
N TYR A 186 3.45 15.99 4.70
CA TYR A 186 3.98 17.36 4.80
C TYR A 186 5.19 17.64 3.90
N SER A 187 5.85 16.59 3.42
CA SER A 187 7.06 16.70 2.60
C SER A 187 6.81 16.42 1.12
N LEU A 188 5.58 16.05 0.72
CA LEU A 188 5.25 15.82 -0.68
C LEU A 188 5.43 17.09 -1.50
N PRO A 189 6.10 17.01 -2.66
CA PRO A 189 6.12 18.11 -3.62
C PRO A 189 4.71 18.45 -4.11
N PRO A 190 4.44 19.72 -4.51
CA PRO A 190 3.10 20.15 -4.95
C PRO A 190 2.55 19.40 -6.18
N ASP A 191 3.44 18.82 -6.99
CA ASP A 191 3.14 18.04 -8.19
C ASP A 191 3.03 16.54 -7.95
N VAL A 192 3.12 16.10 -6.68
CA VAL A 192 2.98 14.70 -6.28
C VAL A 192 1.71 14.51 -5.47
N HIS A 193 0.92 13.50 -5.85
CA HIS A 193 -0.29 13.13 -5.14
C HIS A 193 -0.21 11.68 -4.63
N LEU A 194 -0.63 11.49 -3.39
CA LEU A 194 -0.68 10.17 -2.74
C LEU A 194 -2.12 9.63 -2.77
N LEU A 195 -2.33 8.52 -3.45
CA LEU A 195 -3.61 7.80 -3.48
C LEU A 195 -3.52 6.56 -2.61
N LEU A 196 -4.32 6.54 -1.55
CA LEU A 196 -4.34 5.48 -0.55
C LEU A 196 -5.62 4.67 -0.67
N THR A 197 -5.57 3.36 -0.47
CA THR A 197 -6.77 2.56 -0.27
C THR A 197 -6.76 1.84 1.07
N CYS A 198 -7.92 1.70 1.71
CA CYS A 198 -8.03 0.95 2.97
C CYS A 198 -9.41 0.28 3.10
N ARG A 199 -9.46 -0.78 3.94
CA ARG A 199 -10.71 -1.52 4.22
C ARG A 199 -11.42 -1.02 5.46
N SER A 200 -10.70 -0.43 6.38
CA SER A 200 -11.19 0.10 7.65
C SER A 200 -10.96 1.60 7.73
N LYS A 201 -11.62 2.22 8.69
CA LYS A 201 -11.38 3.63 9.01
C LYS A 201 -9.94 3.78 9.52
N PRO A 202 -9.18 4.77 9.02
CA PRO A 202 -7.81 4.96 9.44
C PRO A 202 -7.70 5.39 10.92
N PRO A 203 -6.53 5.17 11.54
CA PRO A 203 -6.27 5.62 12.90
C PRO A 203 -6.39 7.14 13.04
N GLY A 204 -6.54 7.61 14.29
CA GLY A 204 -6.81 9.00 14.62
C GLY A 204 -5.84 10.03 14.01
N PRO A 205 -4.51 9.81 14.03
CA PRO A 205 -3.54 10.72 13.46
C PRO A 205 -3.74 10.95 11.96
N LEU A 206 -3.85 9.88 11.17
CA LEU A 206 -4.13 9.98 9.73
C LEU A 206 -5.49 10.64 9.47
N TRP A 207 -6.49 10.33 10.28
CA TRP A 207 -7.82 10.93 10.17
C TRP A 207 -7.83 12.44 10.44
N ARG A 208 -6.96 12.94 11.34
CA ARG A 208 -6.81 14.38 11.64
C ARG A 208 -6.30 15.19 10.45
N LEU A 209 -5.56 14.57 9.53
CA LEU A 209 -5.07 15.25 8.32
C LEU A 209 -6.19 15.72 7.42
N ARG A 210 -7.38 15.12 7.51
CA ARG A 210 -8.59 15.59 6.83
C ARG A 210 -8.98 17.01 7.28
N SER A 211 -8.97 17.28 8.57
CA SER A 211 -9.28 18.61 9.12
C SER A 211 -8.25 19.67 8.72
N LYS A 212 -7.03 19.25 8.39
CA LYS A 212 -5.95 20.12 7.91
C LYS A 212 -5.92 20.29 6.39
N GLN A 213 -6.92 19.79 5.67
CA GLN A 213 -6.99 19.78 4.21
C GLN A 213 -5.80 19.08 3.53
N MET A 214 -5.13 18.18 4.24
CA MET A 214 -4.03 17.37 3.71
C MET A 214 -4.51 16.04 3.12
N LEU A 215 -5.72 15.61 3.47
CA LEU A 215 -6.30 14.33 3.08
C LEU A 215 -7.77 14.48 2.69
N ASN A 216 -8.10 14.16 1.44
CA ASN A 216 -9.47 13.95 1.03
C ASN A 216 -9.89 12.50 1.24
N VAL A 217 -11.14 12.25 1.62
CA VAL A 217 -11.66 10.90 1.86
C VAL A 217 -12.83 10.62 0.94
N VAL A 218 -12.65 9.59 0.12
CA VAL A 218 -13.66 9.02 -0.78
C VAL A 218 -14.19 7.74 -0.14
N ASP A 219 -15.34 7.82 0.49
CA ASP A 219 -15.92 6.72 1.26
C ASP A 219 -16.68 5.69 0.40
N GLU A 220 -17.13 4.59 1.05
CA GLU A 220 -17.86 3.49 0.39
C GLU A 220 -19.14 3.96 -0.31
N LYS A 221 -19.82 5.00 0.18
CA LYS A 221 -21.03 5.51 -0.45
C LYS A 221 -20.73 6.19 -1.77
N ILE A 222 -19.62 6.93 -1.82
CA ILE A 222 -19.16 7.61 -3.03
C ILE A 222 -18.71 6.59 -4.08
N ILE A 223 -18.00 5.54 -3.67
CA ILE A 223 -17.51 4.50 -4.59
C ILE A 223 -18.55 3.45 -4.96
N ALA A 224 -19.71 3.42 -4.33
CA ALA A 224 -20.80 2.54 -4.73
C ALA A 224 -21.26 2.82 -6.16
N PHE A 225 -21.63 1.77 -6.89
CA PHE A 225 -22.25 1.92 -8.20
C PHE A 225 -23.57 2.67 -8.08
N ASN A 226 -23.77 3.68 -8.90
CA ASN A 226 -25.06 4.32 -9.04
C ASN A 226 -25.99 3.49 -9.97
N ALA A 227 -27.21 3.95 -10.15
CA ALA A 227 -28.20 3.22 -10.97
C ALA A 227 -27.76 3.08 -12.44
N GLU A 228 -27.17 4.15 -13.01
CA GLU A 228 -26.69 4.14 -14.40
C GLU A 228 -25.51 3.21 -14.59
N GLU A 229 -24.52 3.29 -13.70
CA GLU A 229 -23.34 2.42 -13.69
C GLU A 229 -23.76 0.94 -13.53
N THR A 230 -24.78 0.66 -12.71
CA THR A 230 -25.33 -0.71 -12.55
C THR A 230 -26.01 -1.19 -13.82
N VAL A 231 -26.80 -0.35 -14.48
CA VAL A 231 -27.41 -0.72 -15.77
C VAL A 231 -26.35 -1.01 -16.83
N GLN A 232 -25.28 -0.18 -16.88
CA GLN A 232 -24.16 -0.42 -17.82
C GLN A 232 -23.42 -1.74 -17.52
N LEU A 233 -23.22 -2.04 -16.22
CA LEU A 233 -22.61 -3.30 -15.79
C LEU A 233 -23.44 -4.50 -16.24
N TYR A 234 -24.76 -4.48 -15.97
CA TYR A 234 -25.66 -5.57 -16.29
C TYR A 234 -25.82 -5.75 -17.82
N LYS A 235 -25.88 -4.64 -18.56
CA LYS A 235 -25.85 -4.70 -20.04
C LYS A 235 -24.61 -5.42 -20.57
N LYS A 236 -23.43 -5.16 -19.99
CA LYS A 236 -22.19 -5.85 -20.38
C LYS A 236 -22.16 -7.33 -19.97
N LEU A 237 -22.89 -7.69 -18.93
CA LEU A 237 -23.10 -9.07 -18.50
C LEU A 237 -24.22 -9.79 -19.26
N GLY A 238 -24.86 -9.13 -20.26
CA GLY A 238 -25.96 -9.71 -21.04
C GLY A 238 -27.30 -9.72 -20.31
N LEU A 239 -27.44 -9.00 -19.19
CA LEU A 239 -28.65 -8.93 -18.38
C LEU A 239 -29.46 -7.65 -18.69
N ASN A 240 -30.78 -7.72 -18.44
CA ASN A 240 -31.67 -6.62 -18.76
C ASN A 240 -31.67 -5.50 -17.69
N ALA A 241 -32.28 -4.36 -18.03
CA ALA A 241 -32.34 -3.19 -17.16
C ALA A 241 -33.26 -3.37 -15.93
N LEU A 242 -34.26 -4.28 -15.97
CA LEU A 242 -35.11 -4.57 -14.81
C LEU A 242 -34.32 -5.31 -13.76
N THR A 243 -33.58 -6.35 -14.15
CA THR A 243 -32.66 -7.08 -13.26
C THR A 243 -31.61 -6.14 -12.65
N ALA A 244 -31.10 -5.17 -13.43
CA ALA A 244 -30.16 -4.16 -12.93
C ALA A 244 -30.78 -3.28 -11.84
N LYS A 245 -32.04 -2.84 -11.99
CA LYS A 245 -32.76 -2.03 -11.00
C LYS A 245 -33.02 -2.80 -9.69
N GLU A 246 -33.40 -4.07 -9.80
CA GLU A 246 -33.58 -4.95 -8.65
C GLU A 246 -32.27 -5.18 -7.90
N ALA A 247 -31.20 -5.48 -8.65
CA ALA A 247 -29.87 -5.65 -8.10
C ALA A 247 -29.38 -4.38 -7.38
N GLN A 248 -29.58 -3.19 -7.97
CA GLN A 248 -29.21 -1.93 -7.36
C GLN A 248 -29.91 -1.73 -6.01
N LYS A 249 -31.21 -2.06 -5.93
CA LYS A 249 -32.00 -1.96 -4.71
C LYS A 249 -31.52 -2.93 -3.62
N ASN A 250 -31.15 -4.16 -4.01
CA ASN A 250 -30.75 -5.21 -3.07
C ASN A 250 -29.29 -5.15 -2.67
N CYS A 251 -28.41 -4.67 -3.55
CA CYS A 251 -26.95 -4.67 -3.36
C CYS A 251 -26.39 -3.30 -2.95
N PHE A 252 -27.19 -2.24 -3.00
CA PHE A 252 -26.79 -0.86 -2.65
C PHE A 252 -25.51 -0.40 -3.41
N GLY A 253 -25.36 -0.84 -4.65
CA GLY A 253 -24.22 -0.49 -5.50
C GLY A 253 -22.88 -1.14 -5.14
N ARG A 254 -22.83 -2.10 -4.23
CA ARG A 254 -21.61 -2.82 -3.88
C ARG A 254 -21.26 -3.82 -4.97
N VAL A 255 -20.13 -3.60 -5.67
CA VAL A 255 -19.78 -4.34 -6.90
C VAL A 255 -19.70 -5.85 -6.69
N SER A 256 -19.11 -6.35 -5.60
CA SER A 256 -19.05 -7.78 -5.33
C SER A 256 -20.42 -8.43 -5.15
N LYS A 257 -21.38 -7.69 -4.57
CA LYS A 257 -22.77 -8.15 -4.45
C LYS A 257 -23.51 -8.08 -5.79
N LEU A 258 -23.26 -7.02 -6.57
CA LEU A 258 -23.85 -6.89 -7.92
C LEU A 258 -23.41 -8.01 -8.84
N LEU A 259 -22.13 -8.36 -8.83
CA LEU A 259 -21.61 -9.47 -9.64
C LEU A 259 -22.19 -10.80 -9.19
N ARG A 260 -22.21 -11.07 -7.87
CA ARG A 260 -22.83 -12.30 -7.37
C ARG A 260 -24.32 -12.40 -7.72
N TYR A 261 -25.06 -11.30 -7.58
CA TYR A 261 -26.48 -11.28 -7.99
C TYR A 261 -26.64 -11.55 -9.50
N ALA A 262 -25.74 -11.03 -10.32
CA ALA A 262 -25.76 -11.29 -11.75
C ALA A 262 -25.49 -12.77 -12.08
N ASP A 263 -24.53 -13.40 -11.39
CA ASP A 263 -24.22 -14.82 -11.56
C ASP A 263 -25.42 -15.71 -11.18
N ASP A 264 -26.08 -15.40 -10.06
CA ASP A 264 -27.30 -16.11 -9.62
C ASP A 264 -28.41 -16.00 -10.66
N GLN A 265 -28.59 -14.84 -11.30
CA GLN A 265 -29.61 -14.65 -12.34
C GLN A 265 -29.24 -15.35 -13.65
N SER A 266 -27.97 -15.39 -14.01
CA SER A 266 -27.50 -16.09 -15.22
C SER A 266 -27.68 -17.61 -15.13
N THR A 267 -27.63 -18.16 -13.93
CA THR A 267 -27.85 -19.58 -13.67
C THR A 267 -29.33 -19.97 -13.78
N ILE A 268 -30.24 -19.03 -13.49
CA ILE A 268 -31.69 -19.25 -13.51
C ILE A 268 -32.27 -19.12 -14.93
N LEU A 269 -31.65 -18.29 -15.79
CA LEU A 269 -32.07 -18.12 -17.19
C LEU A 269 -31.19 -19.02 -18.11
N PRO A 270 -31.72 -20.13 -18.66
CA PRO A 270 -30.96 -20.91 -19.62
C PRO A 270 -30.63 -20.04 -20.85
N PRO A 271 -29.47 -20.27 -21.49
CA PRO A 271 -29.11 -19.51 -22.68
C PRO A 271 -30.25 -19.62 -23.69
N SER A 272 -30.77 -18.45 -24.10
CA SER A 272 -31.74 -18.38 -25.19
C SER A 272 -31.09 -19.02 -26.42
N HIS A 273 -31.50 -20.28 -26.72
CA HIS A 273 -31.14 -20.92 -27.95
C HIS A 273 -31.53 -19.99 -29.10
N SER A 274 -30.57 -19.51 -29.84
CA SER A 274 -30.78 -18.92 -31.13
C SER A 274 -31.58 -19.94 -31.94
N LEU A 275 -32.86 -19.66 -32.16
CA LEU A 275 -33.67 -20.31 -33.17
C LEU A 275 -32.99 -19.99 -34.51
N THR A 276 -32.12 -20.88 -34.95
CA THR A 276 -31.75 -20.99 -36.36
C THR A 276 -33.03 -21.39 -37.09
N ALA A 277 -33.72 -20.37 -37.61
CA ALA A 277 -34.77 -20.61 -38.59
C ALA A 277 -34.09 -21.23 -39.83
N GLY A 278 -34.24 -22.53 -39.95
CA GLY A 278 -34.04 -23.19 -41.20
C GLY A 278 -35.20 -22.83 -42.16
N ARG A 279 -34.81 -22.30 -43.28
CA ARG A 279 -35.31 -22.63 -44.64
C ARG A 279 -34.56 -21.83 -45.66
#